data_763f4bdaaa26189864abe8edc865adac
#
_entry.id   763f4bdaaa26189864abe8edc865adac
#
_cell.length_a   1.000
_cell.length_b   1.000
_cell.length_c   1.000
_cell.angle_alpha   90.00
_cell.angle_beta   90.00
_cell.angle_gamma   90.00
#
_symmetry.space_group_name_H-M   'P 1'
#
loop_
_entity.id
_entity.type
_entity.pdbx_description
1 polymer ?
#
loop_
_entity_poly.entity_id
_entity_poly.type
_entity_poly.pdbx_seq_one_letter_code
_entity_poly.pdbx_strand_id
1 'polypeptide(L)'
;MKTKTKTKVALVALCLLASHGAMAKDYYLAPNGSGNGMTIDKPFGDPVKAFAALKAGDILYVRGGTYHLSQTINVTETGTADKRICVFAYPGDTERPVFDFAGQPRSTATEAANNRGIMHKIGANYWHYRGLDICNSADNGMKLEGSYCVVELCRFYGNEDTGLQQGFGKDSNGNNTRNTEFKYGRFNIIVNCDAYDNHDPWTNGGNADGFAIKLFPGPGNEFHGCRAWHNSDDGWDLYYCLLYTSDAADE
;
A
#
# COMPACT_ATOMS: atom_id res chain seq x y z
N MET A 1 75.19 0.76 -29.04
CA MET A 1 74.24 -0.02 -28.20
C MET A 1 72.86 0.65 -28.24
N LYS A 2 71.93 0.07 -28.96
CA LYS A 2 70.56 0.63 -29.08
C LYS A 2 69.61 -0.20 -28.19
N THR A 3 69.15 0.42 -27.09
CA THR A 3 68.18 -0.17 -26.16
C THR A 3 66.78 -0.09 -26.77
N LYS A 4 66.13 -1.21 -27.05
CA LYS A 4 64.72 -1.30 -27.50
C LYS A 4 63.82 -1.35 -26.27
N THR A 5 63.08 -0.26 -26.04
CA THR A 5 62.03 -0.19 -25.05
C THR A 5 60.77 -0.92 -25.58
N LYS A 6 60.37 -2.00 -24.93
CA LYS A 6 59.12 -2.71 -25.23
C LYS A 6 57.95 -2.09 -24.49
N THR A 7 57.11 -1.37 -25.21
CA THR A 7 55.85 -0.85 -24.67
C THR A 7 54.85 -2.01 -24.54
N LYS A 8 54.47 -2.33 -23.31
CA LYS A 8 53.35 -3.29 -23.05
C LYS A 8 52.06 -2.51 -23.18
N VAL A 9 51.27 -2.85 -24.20
CA VAL A 9 49.89 -2.41 -24.32
C VAL A 9 49.04 -3.31 -23.42
N ALA A 10 48.51 -2.75 -22.33
CA ALA A 10 47.55 -3.40 -21.49
C ALA A 10 46.15 -3.29 -22.14
N LEU A 11 45.63 -4.39 -22.59
CA LEU A 11 44.27 -4.49 -23.12
C LEU A 11 43.30 -4.48 -21.92
N VAL A 12 42.66 -3.33 -21.64
CA VAL A 12 41.59 -3.23 -20.66
C VAL A 12 40.32 -3.78 -21.31
N ALA A 13 39.93 -5.00 -20.99
CA ALA A 13 38.64 -5.55 -21.36
C ALA A 13 37.55 -4.86 -20.53
N LEU A 14 36.85 -3.91 -21.15
CA LEU A 14 35.67 -3.25 -20.59
C LEU A 14 34.52 -4.28 -20.61
N CYS A 15 34.30 -5.00 -19.51
CA CYS A 15 33.11 -5.80 -19.31
C CYS A 15 31.90 -4.87 -19.19
N LEU A 16 31.20 -4.63 -20.29
CA LEU A 16 29.85 -4.09 -20.30
C LEU A 16 28.94 -5.11 -19.61
N LEU A 17 28.75 -4.96 -18.30
CA LEU A 17 27.62 -5.59 -17.59
C LEU A 17 26.36 -4.95 -18.15
N ALA A 18 25.79 -5.57 -19.18
CA ALA A 18 24.42 -5.27 -19.59
C ALA A 18 23.52 -5.63 -18.41
N SER A 19 23.16 -4.63 -17.61
CA SER A 19 22.08 -4.75 -16.66
C SER A 19 20.81 -4.98 -17.48
N HIS A 20 20.43 -6.25 -17.66
CA HIS A 20 19.11 -6.61 -18.15
C HIS A 20 18.13 -6.20 -17.04
N GLY A 21 17.71 -4.94 -17.06
CA GLY A 21 16.60 -4.51 -16.24
C GLY A 21 15.41 -5.41 -16.59
N ALA A 22 14.88 -6.13 -15.61
CA ALA A 22 13.70 -6.96 -15.84
C ALA A 22 12.64 -6.09 -16.52
N MET A 23 12.07 -6.59 -17.62
CA MET A 23 10.96 -5.91 -18.28
C MET A 23 9.74 -5.96 -17.34
N ALA A 24 9.02 -4.86 -17.26
CA ALA A 24 7.75 -4.78 -16.59
C ALA A 24 6.79 -5.86 -17.10
N LYS A 25 6.02 -6.48 -16.21
CA LYS A 25 5.09 -7.55 -16.52
C LYS A 25 3.68 -7.20 -16.11
N ASP A 26 2.74 -7.69 -16.89
CA ASP A 26 1.34 -7.70 -16.50
C ASP A 26 1.03 -9.04 -15.84
N TYR A 27 0.41 -8.98 -14.68
CA TYR A 27 -0.12 -10.12 -13.94
C TYR A 27 -1.63 -10.03 -13.83
N TYR A 28 -2.28 -11.17 -13.65
CA TYR A 28 -3.73 -11.29 -13.50
C TYR A 28 -4.07 -12.08 -12.24
N LEU A 29 -5.05 -11.57 -11.49
CA LEU A 29 -5.61 -12.22 -10.31
C LEU A 29 -7.12 -12.35 -10.52
N ALA A 30 -7.70 -13.52 -10.27
CA ALA A 30 -9.14 -13.76 -10.37
C ALA A 30 -9.65 -14.64 -9.23
N PRO A 31 -10.90 -14.49 -8.77
CA PRO A 31 -11.50 -15.43 -7.84
C PRO A 31 -11.39 -16.85 -8.39
N ASN A 32 -10.99 -17.80 -7.55
CA ASN A 32 -10.78 -19.21 -7.96
C ASN A 32 -9.72 -19.44 -9.05
N GLY A 33 -8.86 -18.47 -9.35
CA GLY A 33 -7.72 -18.66 -10.23
C GLY A 33 -6.77 -19.73 -9.68
N SER A 34 -6.10 -20.46 -10.58
CA SER A 34 -5.16 -21.52 -10.20
C SER A 34 -3.86 -21.46 -11.00
N GLY A 35 -3.67 -20.41 -11.77
CA GLY A 35 -2.53 -20.21 -12.64
C GLY A 35 -1.35 -19.51 -11.98
N ASN A 36 -0.41 -19.09 -12.81
CA ASN A 36 0.79 -18.35 -12.40
C ASN A 36 0.67 -16.82 -12.59
N GLY A 37 -0.51 -16.35 -12.94
CA GLY A 37 -0.82 -14.92 -13.12
C GLY A 37 -0.31 -14.28 -14.40
N MET A 38 0.45 -15.00 -15.25
CA MET A 38 1.12 -14.40 -16.42
C MET A 38 0.18 -14.10 -17.59
N THR A 39 -1.02 -14.65 -17.58
CA THR A 39 -2.05 -14.39 -18.60
C THR A 39 -3.43 -14.35 -17.94
N ILE A 40 -4.37 -13.69 -18.61
CA ILE A 40 -5.75 -13.60 -18.14
C ILE A 40 -6.44 -14.97 -18.03
N ASP A 41 -6.05 -15.93 -18.84
CA ASP A 41 -6.58 -17.31 -18.83
C ASP A 41 -5.96 -18.20 -17.73
N LYS A 42 -4.85 -17.75 -17.15
CA LYS A 42 -4.12 -18.46 -16.08
C LYS A 42 -3.82 -17.51 -14.91
N PRO A 43 -4.85 -16.86 -14.33
CA PRO A 43 -4.67 -15.89 -13.28
C PRO A 43 -4.21 -16.55 -11.97
N PHE A 44 -3.57 -15.78 -11.10
CA PHE A 44 -3.44 -16.15 -9.70
C PHE A 44 -4.84 -16.29 -9.07
N GLY A 45 -4.98 -17.16 -8.06
CA GLY A 45 -6.19 -17.24 -7.23
C GLY A 45 -5.97 -16.72 -5.80
N ASP A 46 -4.71 -16.57 -5.41
CA ASP A 46 -4.30 -16.15 -4.06
C ASP A 46 -3.73 -14.72 -4.12
N PRO A 47 -4.42 -13.73 -3.54
CA PRO A 47 -3.94 -12.35 -3.52
C PRO A 47 -2.58 -12.18 -2.83
N VAL A 48 -2.30 -12.94 -1.76
CA VAL A 48 -1.02 -12.84 -1.04
C VAL A 48 0.14 -13.25 -1.95
N LYS A 49 -0.01 -14.33 -2.70
CA LYS A 49 0.98 -14.77 -3.69
C LYS A 49 1.11 -13.80 -4.85
N ALA A 50 -0.01 -13.25 -5.33
CA ALA A 50 -0.01 -12.29 -6.42
C ALA A 50 0.78 -11.03 -6.05
N PHE A 51 0.53 -10.45 -4.88
CA PHE A 51 1.26 -9.26 -4.39
C PHE A 51 2.75 -9.54 -4.18
N ALA A 52 3.10 -10.70 -3.63
CA ALA A 52 4.49 -11.10 -3.39
C ALA A 52 5.30 -11.31 -4.69
N ALA A 53 4.64 -11.56 -5.82
CA ALA A 53 5.29 -11.75 -7.11
C ALA A 53 5.73 -10.44 -7.78
N LEU A 54 5.13 -9.30 -7.40
CA LEU A 54 5.31 -8.03 -8.09
C LEU A 54 6.69 -7.42 -7.85
N LYS A 55 7.22 -6.79 -8.89
CA LYS A 55 8.47 -6.04 -8.91
C LYS A 55 8.25 -4.65 -9.51
N ALA A 56 9.26 -3.79 -9.38
CA ALA A 56 9.22 -2.42 -9.91
C ALA A 56 8.83 -2.38 -11.40
N GLY A 57 7.74 -1.70 -11.69
CA GLY A 57 7.16 -1.56 -13.02
C GLY A 57 6.04 -2.54 -13.34
N ASP A 58 5.83 -3.58 -12.54
CA ASP A 58 4.78 -4.58 -12.79
C ASP A 58 3.38 -4.03 -12.53
N ILE A 59 2.39 -4.57 -13.25
CA ILE A 59 0.98 -4.28 -13.07
C ILE A 59 0.25 -5.59 -12.73
N LEU A 60 -0.51 -5.59 -11.63
CA LEU A 60 -1.45 -6.64 -11.29
C LEU A 60 -2.87 -6.18 -11.65
N TYR A 61 -3.48 -6.80 -12.63
CA TYR A 61 -4.89 -6.64 -12.95
C TYR A 61 -5.74 -7.58 -12.11
N VAL A 62 -6.62 -7.03 -11.29
CA VAL A 62 -7.49 -7.77 -10.38
C VAL A 62 -8.88 -7.86 -10.98
N ARG A 63 -9.32 -9.08 -11.32
CA ARG A 63 -10.65 -9.34 -11.89
C ARG A 63 -11.74 -9.10 -10.84
N GLY A 64 -12.91 -8.69 -11.28
CA GLY A 64 -14.08 -8.51 -10.44
C GLY A 64 -14.49 -9.76 -9.67
N GLY A 65 -15.10 -9.56 -8.50
CA GLY A 65 -15.54 -10.61 -7.59
C GLY A 65 -14.87 -10.56 -6.22
N THR A 66 -15.27 -11.46 -5.32
CA THR A 66 -14.82 -11.46 -3.93
C THR A 66 -13.67 -12.44 -3.70
N TYR A 67 -12.62 -11.94 -3.05
CA TYR A 67 -11.45 -12.68 -2.59
C TYR A 67 -11.51 -12.81 -1.08
N HIS A 68 -11.79 -14.01 -0.57
CA HIS A 68 -11.85 -14.28 0.87
C HIS A 68 -10.45 -14.52 1.44
N LEU A 69 -10.05 -13.70 2.40
CA LEU A 69 -8.71 -13.72 2.99
C LEU A 69 -8.79 -13.99 4.49
N SER A 70 -7.87 -14.83 4.97
CA SER A 70 -7.68 -15.13 6.39
C SER A 70 -6.35 -14.59 6.95
N GLN A 71 -5.61 -13.82 6.16
CA GLN A 71 -4.32 -13.25 6.53
C GLN A 71 -4.09 -11.88 5.89
N THR A 72 -3.22 -11.09 6.50
CA THR A 72 -2.79 -9.79 6.01
C THR A 72 -2.01 -9.92 4.70
N ILE A 73 -2.29 -9.06 3.73
CA ILE A 73 -1.42 -8.84 2.57
C ILE A 73 -0.28 -7.93 2.99
N ASN A 74 0.93 -8.47 3.16
CA ASN A 74 2.10 -7.68 3.48
C ASN A 74 2.81 -7.20 2.22
N VAL A 75 2.95 -5.89 2.08
CA VAL A 75 3.61 -5.22 0.96
C VAL A 75 4.97 -4.72 1.41
N THR A 76 6.03 -5.26 0.81
CA THR A 76 7.44 -4.98 1.17
C THR A 76 8.29 -4.54 -0.01
N GLU A 77 7.86 -4.85 -1.23
CA GLU A 77 8.59 -4.49 -2.46
C GLU A 77 8.51 -2.99 -2.72
N THR A 78 9.51 -2.42 -3.40
CA THR A 78 9.54 -0.99 -3.72
C THR A 78 9.64 -0.78 -5.23
N GLY A 79 8.83 0.14 -5.74
CA GLY A 79 8.96 0.67 -7.09
C GLY A 79 9.92 1.85 -7.15
N THR A 80 9.89 2.56 -8.27
CA THR A 80 10.57 3.84 -8.47
C THR A 80 9.62 4.86 -9.09
N ALA A 81 10.02 6.13 -9.16
CA ALA A 81 9.21 7.17 -9.80
C ALA A 81 8.80 6.79 -11.25
N ASP A 82 9.70 6.18 -12.00
CA ASP A 82 9.49 5.79 -13.40
C ASP A 82 8.93 4.36 -13.55
N LYS A 83 8.97 3.54 -12.49
CA LYS A 83 8.55 2.14 -12.47
C LYS A 83 7.72 1.85 -11.23
N ARG A 84 6.53 2.43 -11.15
CA ARG A 84 5.58 2.14 -10.07
C ARG A 84 5.14 0.68 -10.12
N ILE A 85 4.82 0.11 -8.98
CA ILE A 85 4.14 -1.17 -8.89
C ILE A 85 2.65 -0.86 -8.81
N CYS A 86 1.86 -1.44 -9.71
CA CYS A 86 0.46 -1.10 -9.86
C CYS A 86 -0.45 -2.29 -9.54
N VAL A 87 -1.56 -2.03 -8.83
CA VAL A 87 -2.61 -3.02 -8.55
C VAL A 87 -3.95 -2.38 -8.92
N PHE A 88 -4.50 -2.79 -10.05
CA PHE A 88 -5.66 -2.15 -10.66
C PHE A 88 -6.82 -3.12 -10.82
N ALA A 89 -8.02 -2.67 -10.51
CA ALA A 89 -9.22 -3.36 -10.99
C ALA A 89 -9.14 -3.52 -12.51
N TYR A 90 -9.45 -4.71 -13.01
CA TYR A 90 -9.40 -4.98 -14.44
C TYR A 90 -10.43 -4.14 -15.20
N PRO A 91 -10.02 -3.34 -16.18
CA PRO A 91 -10.92 -2.35 -16.80
C PRO A 91 -12.04 -2.97 -17.66
N GLY A 92 -11.94 -4.26 -17.98
CA GLY A 92 -12.95 -4.98 -18.73
C GLY A 92 -14.08 -5.56 -17.88
N ASP A 93 -13.98 -5.50 -16.55
CA ASP A 93 -15.00 -6.03 -15.63
C ASP A 93 -15.92 -4.90 -15.14
N THR A 94 -17.21 -5.20 -15.02
CA THR A 94 -18.20 -4.29 -14.43
C THR A 94 -18.31 -4.46 -12.92
N GLU A 95 -17.98 -5.65 -12.39
CA GLU A 95 -17.92 -5.95 -10.99
C GLU A 95 -16.59 -5.47 -10.41
N ARG A 96 -16.63 -4.91 -9.19
CA ARG A 96 -15.41 -4.49 -8.50
C ARG A 96 -14.73 -5.67 -7.82
N PRO A 97 -13.39 -5.71 -7.76
CA PRO A 97 -12.67 -6.64 -6.92
C PRO A 97 -12.83 -6.26 -5.43
N VAL A 98 -13.26 -7.20 -4.61
CA VAL A 98 -13.46 -7.06 -3.17
C VAL A 98 -12.47 -7.96 -2.43
N PHE A 99 -11.56 -7.37 -1.68
CA PHE A 99 -10.69 -8.07 -0.74
C PHE A 99 -11.40 -8.12 0.62
N ASP A 100 -12.03 -9.27 0.91
CA ASP A 100 -12.80 -9.52 2.11
C ASP A 100 -11.96 -10.27 3.14
N PHE A 101 -11.60 -9.59 4.22
CA PHE A 101 -10.76 -10.10 5.30
C PHE A 101 -11.55 -10.70 6.47
N ALA A 102 -12.83 -11.01 6.30
CA ALA A 102 -13.67 -11.59 7.37
C ALA A 102 -13.10 -12.89 7.96
N GLY A 103 -12.26 -13.61 7.22
CA GLY A 103 -11.60 -14.84 7.69
C GLY A 103 -10.40 -14.63 8.61
N GLN A 104 -9.99 -13.40 8.91
CA GLN A 104 -8.84 -13.13 9.78
C GLN A 104 -9.15 -13.48 11.25
N PRO A 105 -8.14 -14.01 12.01
CA PRO A 105 -8.27 -14.23 13.45
C PRO A 105 -8.49 -12.92 14.20
N ARG A 106 -9.47 -12.91 15.12
CA ARG A 106 -9.86 -11.73 15.92
C ARG A 106 -10.51 -12.09 17.25
N SER A 107 -10.01 -13.11 17.94
CA SER A 107 -10.58 -13.58 19.21
C SER A 107 -10.25 -12.66 20.39
N THR A 108 -9.25 -11.80 20.27
CA THR A 108 -8.82 -10.81 21.25
C THR A 108 -8.40 -9.52 20.57
N ALA A 109 -8.43 -8.39 21.28
CA ALA A 109 -7.94 -7.11 20.79
C ALA A 109 -6.48 -7.19 20.29
N THR A 110 -5.61 -7.92 20.99
CA THR A 110 -4.21 -8.09 20.58
C THR A 110 -4.07 -8.90 19.29
N GLU A 111 -4.88 -9.95 19.12
CA GLU A 111 -4.88 -10.74 17.90
C GLU A 111 -5.44 -9.92 16.73
N ALA A 112 -6.56 -9.23 16.93
CA ALA A 112 -7.15 -8.33 15.95
C ALA A 112 -6.14 -7.29 15.47
N ALA A 113 -5.48 -6.57 16.37
CA ALA A 113 -4.51 -5.52 16.06
C ALA A 113 -3.28 -5.97 15.24
N ASN A 114 -3.05 -7.27 15.07
CA ASN A 114 -2.01 -7.83 14.20
C ASN A 114 -2.52 -8.20 12.79
N ASN A 115 -3.84 -8.15 12.57
CA ASN A 115 -4.49 -8.64 11.36
C ASN A 115 -5.12 -7.51 10.53
N ARG A 116 -4.30 -6.68 9.94
CA ARG A 116 -4.72 -5.64 8.98
C ARG A 116 -5.09 -6.25 7.63
N GLY A 117 -5.89 -5.56 6.86
CA GLY A 117 -6.18 -5.97 5.49
C GLY A 117 -4.91 -5.92 4.63
N ILE A 118 -4.50 -4.73 4.22
CA ILE A 118 -3.24 -4.51 3.48
C ILE A 118 -2.26 -3.75 4.40
N MET A 119 -1.15 -4.40 4.75
CA MET A 119 -0.07 -3.78 5.50
C MET A 119 1.07 -3.37 4.58
N HIS A 120 1.10 -2.10 4.25
CA HIS A 120 2.10 -1.48 3.38
C HIS A 120 3.29 -1.00 4.23
N LYS A 121 4.38 -1.76 4.20
CA LYS A 121 5.52 -1.57 5.11
C LYS A 121 6.35 -0.33 4.79
N ILE A 122 7.07 0.17 5.79
CA ILE A 122 8.11 1.19 5.61
C ILE A 122 9.08 0.74 4.51
N GLY A 123 9.36 1.63 3.55
CA GLY A 123 10.27 1.37 2.44
C GLY A 123 9.61 0.76 1.21
N ALA A 124 8.38 0.27 1.31
CA ALA A 124 7.60 -0.13 0.14
C ALA A 124 7.04 1.14 -0.53
N ASN A 125 7.79 1.75 -1.44
CA ASN A 125 7.46 3.03 -2.03
C ASN A 125 6.96 2.88 -3.48
N TYR A 126 6.31 3.94 -4.00
CA TYR A 126 5.91 4.05 -5.40
C TYR A 126 4.93 2.95 -5.85
N TRP A 127 3.93 2.66 -5.02
CA TRP A 127 2.80 1.82 -5.40
C TRP A 127 1.62 2.65 -5.88
N HIS A 128 0.78 2.04 -6.74
CA HIS A 128 -0.47 2.64 -7.17
C HIS A 128 -1.60 1.61 -7.11
N TYR A 129 -2.58 1.86 -6.29
CA TYR A 129 -3.81 1.05 -6.12
C TYR A 129 -4.96 1.77 -6.78
N ARG A 130 -5.78 1.04 -7.55
CA ARG A 130 -6.93 1.64 -8.21
C ARG A 130 -8.13 0.72 -8.27
N GLY A 131 -9.27 1.23 -7.79
CA GLY A 131 -10.57 0.59 -8.00
C GLY A 131 -10.85 -0.63 -7.14
N LEU A 132 -10.15 -0.81 -6.02
CA LEU A 132 -10.27 -1.95 -5.11
C LEU A 132 -11.21 -1.64 -3.96
N ASP A 133 -11.94 -2.64 -3.50
CA ASP A 133 -12.70 -2.63 -2.25
C ASP A 133 -11.95 -3.47 -1.21
N ILE A 134 -11.71 -2.90 -0.02
CA ILE A 134 -10.99 -3.52 1.09
C ILE A 134 -11.91 -3.50 2.30
N CYS A 135 -12.31 -4.66 2.79
CA CYS A 135 -13.33 -4.72 3.83
C CYS A 135 -13.11 -5.84 4.85
N ASN A 136 -13.82 -5.71 5.98
CA ASN A 136 -13.93 -6.71 7.04
C ASN A 136 -12.59 -7.15 7.64
N SER A 137 -11.55 -6.31 7.62
CA SER A 137 -10.29 -6.63 8.31
C SER A 137 -10.47 -6.54 9.83
N ALA A 138 -9.70 -7.33 10.57
CA ALA A 138 -9.75 -7.36 12.02
C ALA A 138 -9.08 -6.13 12.70
N ASP A 139 -8.42 -5.27 11.91
CA ASP A 139 -7.82 -3.99 12.30
C ASP A 139 -7.98 -3.06 11.08
N ASN A 140 -7.05 -2.19 10.78
CA ASN A 140 -7.14 -1.27 9.64
C ASN A 140 -7.41 -1.98 8.31
N GLY A 141 -8.26 -1.43 7.46
CA GLY A 141 -8.43 -1.91 6.09
C GLY A 141 -7.12 -1.83 5.30
N MET A 142 -6.49 -0.67 5.30
CA MET A 142 -5.13 -0.47 4.78
C MET A 142 -4.31 0.35 5.77
N LYS A 143 -3.12 -0.14 6.13
CA LYS A 143 -2.11 0.67 6.81
C LYS A 143 -0.98 1.01 5.87
N LEU A 144 -0.84 2.29 5.53
CA LEU A 144 0.09 2.82 4.53
C LEU A 144 1.30 3.47 5.21
N GLU A 145 2.42 2.77 5.32
CA GLU A 145 3.68 3.29 5.85
C GLU A 145 4.71 3.62 4.74
N GLY A 146 4.43 3.26 3.49
CA GLY A 146 5.23 3.62 2.32
C GLY A 146 5.08 5.08 1.92
N SER A 147 5.91 5.52 0.98
CA SER A 147 5.95 6.90 0.47
C SER A 147 5.74 6.93 -1.05
N TYR A 148 5.29 8.08 -1.57
CA TYR A 148 5.07 8.28 -3.00
C TYR A 148 4.05 7.31 -3.60
N CYS A 149 3.12 6.81 -2.78
CA CYS A 149 2.07 5.90 -3.20
C CYS A 149 0.83 6.68 -3.67
N VAL A 150 0.06 6.05 -4.55
CA VAL A 150 -1.24 6.57 -5.01
C VAL A 150 -2.31 5.55 -4.67
N VAL A 151 -3.41 6.00 -4.07
CA VAL A 151 -4.60 5.19 -3.80
C VAL A 151 -5.78 5.89 -4.45
N GLU A 152 -6.36 5.29 -5.49
CA GLU A 152 -7.34 5.92 -6.36
C GLU A 152 -8.61 5.08 -6.46
N LEU A 153 -9.78 5.71 -6.34
CA LEU A 153 -11.08 5.06 -6.53
C LEU A 153 -11.29 3.80 -5.68
N CYS A 154 -10.61 3.69 -4.54
CA CYS A 154 -10.73 2.55 -3.62
C CYS A 154 -11.81 2.81 -2.55
N ARG A 155 -12.33 1.71 -1.97
CA ARG A 155 -13.30 1.77 -0.86
C ARG A 155 -12.77 0.96 0.32
N PHE A 156 -12.96 1.51 1.52
CA PHE A 156 -12.53 0.91 2.79
C PHE A 156 -13.73 0.85 3.72
N TYR A 157 -14.27 -0.33 4.01
CA TYR A 157 -15.51 -0.42 4.78
C TYR A 157 -15.61 -1.68 5.65
N GLY A 158 -16.35 -1.55 6.75
CA GLY A 158 -16.60 -2.66 7.66
C GLY A 158 -15.35 -3.20 8.35
N ASN A 159 -14.27 -2.43 8.43
CA ASN A 159 -13.05 -2.82 9.11
C ASN A 159 -13.17 -2.55 10.62
N GLU A 160 -12.47 -3.35 11.45
CA GLU A 160 -12.53 -3.24 12.91
C GLU A 160 -11.56 -2.19 13.50
N ASP A 161 -11.01 -1.32 12.67
CA ASP A 161 -10.27 -0.09 12.98
C ASP A 161 -10.42 0.83 11.77
N THR A 162 -9.54 1.81 11.59
CA THR A 162 -9.59 2.80 10.50
C THR A 162 -9.61 2.18 9.10
N GLY A 163 -10.42 2.73 8.21
CA GLY A 163 -10.48 2.30 6.81
C GLY A 163 -9.12 2.38 6.11
N LEU A 164 -8.52 3.57 6.00
CA LEU A 164 -7.14 3.76 5.55
C LEU A 164 -6.38 4.60 6.58
N GLN A 165 -5.38 4.01 7.21
CA GLN A 165 -4.50 4.69 8.15
C GLN A 165 -3.11 4.90 7.55
N GLN A 166 -2.68 6.15 7.53
CA GLN A 166 -1.30 6.53 7.30
C GLN A 166 -0.70 6.99 8.63
N GLY A 167 0.29 6.25 9.13
CA GLY A 167 0.88 6.57 10.42
C GLY A 167 1.68 5.41 11.00
N PHE A 168 2.36 5.69 12.10
CA PHE A 168 3.36 4.79 12.70
C PHE A 168 2.96 4.48 14.14
N GLY A 169 3.26 3.28 14.62
CA GLY A 169 2.96 2.90 15.99
C GLY A 169 3.85 3.62 17.00
N LYS A 170 3.38 3.67 18.23
CA LYS A 170 4.13 4.16 19.39
C LYS A 170 4.84 3.00 20.11
N ASP A 171 5.90 3.29 20.85
CA ASP A 171 6.48 2.36 21.82
C ASP A 171 5.60 2.27 23.08
N SER A 172 5.98 1.42 24.04
CA SER A 172 5.28 1.26 25.31
C SER A 172 5.19 2.55 26.16
N ASN A 173 6.01 3.55 25.85
CA ASN A 173 6.01 4.86 26.51
C ASN A 173 5.22 5.92 25.73
N GLY A 174 4.61 5.54 24.61
CA GLY A 174 3.87 6.45 23.77
C GLY A 174 4.73 7.27 22.79
N ASN A 175 6.03 6.97 22.64
CA ASN A 175 6.91 7.67 21.71
C ASN A 175 6.86 7.03 20.33
N ASN A 176 6.86 7.86 19.29
CA ASN A 176 7.04 7.37 17.92
C ASN A 176 8.53 7.11 17.66
N THR A 177 8.91 5.85 17.73
CA THR A 177 10.31 5.43 17.49
C THR A 177 10.61 5.12 16.04
N ARG A 178 9.58 5.04 15.18
CA ARG A 178 9.74 4.60 13.78
C ARG A 178 9.88 5.72 12.76
N ASN A 179 9.38 6.92 13.06
CA ASN A 179 9.39 8.03 12.12
C ASN A 179 9.72 9.39 12.75
N THR A 180 10.63 9.43 13.71
CA THR A 180 11.00 10.66 14.45
C THR A 180 11.54 11.77 13.54
N GLU A 181 12.04 11.44 12.35
CA GLU A 181 12.54 12.38 11.37
C GLU A 181 11.54 12.68 10.23
N PHE A 182 10.30 12.21 10.33
CA PHE A 182 9.24 12.40 9.33
C PHE A 182 9.62 11.98 7.90
N LYS A 183 10.50 10.99 7.77
CA LYS A 183 11.04 10.57 6.47
C LYS A 183 10.25 9.48 5.77
N TYR A 184 9.30 8.85 6.46
CA TYR A 184 8.43 7.80 5.92
C TYR A 184 6.99 8.28 5.81
N GLY A 185 6.17 7.59 5.03
CA GLY A 185 4.76 7.91 4.87
C GLY A 185 4.53 9.33 4.35
N ARG A 186 5.23 9.71 3.27
CA ARG A 186 5.22 11.07 2.73
C ARG A 186 4.90 11.07 1.24
N PHE A 187 4.39 12.19 0.75
CA PHE A 187 4.07 12.41 -0.65
C PHE A 187 3.14 11.32 -1.22
N ASN A 188 2.20 10.84 -0.41
CA ASN A 188 1.15 9.93 -0.86
C ASN A 188 -0.05 10.74 -1.34
N ILE A 189 -0.72 10.25 -2.38
CA ILE A 189 -1.92 10.86 -2.96
C ILE A 189 -3.06 9.87 -2.83
N ILE A 190 -4.11 10.25 -2.10
CA ILE A 190 -5.33 9.48 -1.96
C ILE A 190 -6.43 10.27 -2.67
N VAL A 191 -7.01 9.68 -3.72
CA VAL A 191 -7.93 10.42 -4.61
C VAL A 191 -9.21 9.63 -4.88
N ASN A 192 -10.35 10.31 -4.72
CA ASN A 192 -11.70 9.78 -4.99
C ASN A 192 -11.96 8.43 -4.28
N CYS A 193 -11.49 8.30 -3.04
CA CYS A 193 -11.69 7.13 -2.20
C CYS A 193 -12.85 7.34 -1.22
N ASP A 194 -13.50 6.25 -0.83
CA ASP A 194 -14.55 6.22 0.17
C ASP A 194 -14.11 5.39 1.39
N ALA A 195 -14.43 5.85 2.60
CA ALA A 195 -14.20 5.10 3.83
C ALA A 195 -15.42 5.19 4.74
N TYR A 196 -16.08 4.05 5.01
CA TYR A 196 -17.37 4.05 5.68
C TYR A 196 -17.65 2.77 6.44
N ASP A 197 -18.57 2.87 7.42
CA ASP A 197 -19.04 1.73 8.24
C ASP A 197 -17.89 0.98 8.94
N ASN A 198 -16.76 1.66 9.25
CA ASN A 198 -15.68 1.09 10.04
C ASN A 198 -16.02 1.19 11.53
N HIS A 199 -15.77 0.13 12.31
CA HIS A 199 -16.15 0.07 13.72
C HIS A 199 -15.19 -0.80 14.53
N ASP A 200 -14.53 -0.20 15.55
CA ASP A 200 -13.67 -0.92 16.48
C ASP A 200 -14.48 -1.51 17.66
N PRO A 201 -14.73 -2.83 17.68
CA PRO A 201 -15.48 -3.46 18.76
C PRO A 201 -14.69 -3.54 20.07
N TRP A 202 -13.37 -3.36 20.02
CA TRP A 202 -12.48 -3.52 21.17
C TRP A 202 -12.37 -2.26 22.04
N THR A 203 -12.68 -1.09 21.48
CA THR A 203 -12.63 0.22 22.16
C THR A 203 -14.00 0.89 22.26
N ASN A 204 -15.07 0.13 22.08
CA ASN A 204 -16.45 0.64 22.05
C ASN A 204 -16.64 1.72 20.95
N GLY A 205 -16.04 1.48 19.80
CA GLY A 205 -16.13 2.34 18.62
C GLY A 205 -14.98 3.34 18.45
N GLY A 206 -14.17 3.58 19.46
CA GLY A 206 -12.99 4.44 19.34
C GLY A 206 -11.92 3.83 18.41
N ASN A 207 -11.10 4.66 17.79
CA ASN A 207 -10.05 4.37 16.82
C ASN A 207 -10.50 4.02 15.38
N ALA A 208 -11.76 3.68 15.13
CA ALA A 208 -12.21 3.33 13.78
C ALA A 208 -12.64 4.58 12.98
N ASP A 209 -11.66 5.21 12.38
CA ASP A 209 -11.84 6.36 11.51
C ASP A 209 -12.14 5.96 10.06
N GLY A 210 -12.61 6.90 9.26
CA GLY A 210 -12.62 6.73 7.81
C GLY A 210 -11.20 6.76 7.26
N PHE A 211 -10.56 7.91 7.41
CA PHE A 211 -9.16 8.15 7.03
C PHE A 211 -8.39 8.71 8.22
N ALA A 212 -7.24 8.15 8.51
CA ALA A 212 -6.36 8.65 9.54
C ALA A 212 -4.96 8.98 9.00
N ILE A 213 -4.52 10.21 9.22
CA ILE A 213 -3.17 10.68 8.94
C ILE A 213 -2.58 11.07 10.28
N LYS A 214 -2.06 10.09 11.02
CA LYS A 214 -1.71 10.25 12.41
C LYS A 214 -0.36 9.64 12.78
N LEU A 215 0.15 9.99 13.96
CA LEU A 215 1.38 9.43 14.52
C LEU A 215 2.63 9.72 13.66
N PHE A 216 2.84 11.00 13.39
CA PHE A 216 4.02 11.56 12.71
C PHE A 216 4.24 11.06 11.27
N PRO A 217 3.25 11.15 10.37
CA PRO A 217 3.48 10.94 8.95
C PRO A 217 4.47 11.99 8.42
N GLY A 218 5.17 11.67 7.34
CA GLY A 218 6.00 12.64 6.64
C GLY A 218 5.16 13.66 5.87
N PRO A 219 5.79 14.71 5.32
CA PRO A 219 5.09 15.81 4.64
C PRO A 219 4.55 15.42 3.26
N GLY A 220 3.70 16.28 2.69
CA GLY A 220 3.26 16.23 1.30
C GLY A 220 2.24 15.13 1.00
N ASN A 221 1.47 14.70 1.99
CA ASN A 221 0.34 13.79 1.77
C ASN A 221 -0.89 14.58 1.37
N GLU A 222 -1.59 14.12 0.34
CA GLU A 222 -2.72 14.83 -0.26
C GLU A 222 -3.96 13.93 -0.33
N PHE A 223 -5.13 14.50 -0.04
CA PHE A 223 -6.42 13.85 -0.19
C PHE A 223 -7.32 14.70 -1.08
N HIS A 224 -7.79 14.13 -2.18
CA HIS A 224 -8.63 14.82 -3.15
C HIS A 224 -9.93 14.06 -3.39
N GLY A 225 -11.08 14.71 -3.22
CA GLY A 225 -12.39 14.13 -3.53
C GLY A 225 -12.76 12.89 -2.71
N CYS A 226 -12.11 12.65 -1.57
CA CYS A 226 -12.40 11.54 -0.69
C CYS A 226 -13.61 11.82 0.20
N ARG A 227 -14.34 10.76 0.58
CA ARG A 227 -15.54 10.84 1.42
C ARG A 227 -15.45 9.84 2.58
N ALA A 228 -15.86 10.29 3.77
CA ALA A 228 -15.94 9.44 4.95
C ALA A 228 -17.30 9.61 5.63
N TRP A 229 -17.93 8.49 6.02
CA TRP A 229 -19.24 8.52 6.71
C TRP A 229 -19.49 7.24 7.51
N HIS A 230 -20.33 7.33 8.53
CA HIS A 230 -20.75 6.22 9.39
C HIS A 230 -19.59 5.42 10.05
N ASN A 231 -18.44 6.02 10.23
CA ASN A 231 -17.37 5.41 11.02
C ASN A 231 -17.66 5.64 12.50
N SER A 232 -17.24 4.72 13.36
CA SER A 232 -17.63 4.77 14.77
C SER A 232 -16.84 5.78 15.60
N ASP A 233 -15.70 6.25 15.12
CA ASP A 233 -14.94 7.37 15.69
C ASP A 233 -15.02 8.55 14.71
N ASP A 234 -13.95 8.94 14.09
CA ASP A 234 -13.90 10.11 13.22
C ASP A 234 -14.07 9.80 11.73
N GLY A 235 -14.55 10.77 10.96
CA GLY A 235 -14.43 10.71 9.49
C GLY A 235 -12.96 10.87 9.07
N TRP A 236 -12.23 11.75 9.79
CA TRP A 236 -10.83 12.12 9.56
C TRP A 236 -10.10 12.31 10.88
N ASP A 237 -9.08 11.49 11.16
CA ASP A 237 -8.21 11.64 12.32
C ASP A 237 -6.82 12.17 11.90
N LEU A 238 -6.44 13.33 12.46
CA LEU A 238 -5.18 14.02 12.18
C LEU A 238 -4.28 14.09 13.43
N TYR A 239 -4.44 13.16 14.34
CA TYR A 239 -3.73 13.15 15.63
C TYR A 239 -2.21 13.04 15.46
N TYR A 240 -1.48 14.01 16.00
CA TYR A 240 -0.03 14.16 15.77
C TYR A 240 0.39 14.25 14.31
N CYS A 241 -0.47 14.75 13.43
CA CYS A 241 -0.09 15.19 12.11
C CYS A 241 0.45 16.62 12.15
N LEU A 242 1.59 16.87 11.53
CA LEU A 242 2.04 18.24 11.29
C LEU A 242 1.25 18.80 10.09
N LEU A 243 0.22 19.55 10.40
CA LEU A 243 -0.51 20.32 9.40
C LEU A 243 0.28 21.60 9.12
N TYR A 244 0.83 21.71 7.91
CA TYR A 244 1.22 23.01 7.39
C TYR A 244 -0.05 23.65 6.80
N THR A 245 -0.70 24.50 7.58
CA THR A 245 -1.65 25.44 7.00
C THR A 245 -0.80 26.50 6.28
N SER A 246 -0.88 26.58 4.96
CA SER A 246 -0.46 27.78 4.27
C SER A 246 -1.41 28.89 4.76
N ASP A 247 -0.87 29.95 5.34
CA ASP A 247 -1.61 31.18 5.61
C ASP A 247 -2.08 31.78 4.28
N ALA A 248 -3.20 31.29 3.79
CA ALA A 248 -3.96 31.91 2.73
C ALA A 248 -5.13 32.68 3.36
N ALA A 249 -4.80 33.60 4.24
CA ALA A 249 -5.80 34.45 4.86
C ALA A 249 -5.21 35.85 5.14
N ASP A 250 -4.66 36.48 4.13
CA ASP A 250 -4.45 37.92 4.12
C ASP A 250 -4.52 38.43 2.65
N GLU A 251 -5.70 38.37 2.05
CA GLU A 251 -6.10 39.28 0.95
C GLU A 251 -7.56 39.70 1.13
#